data_e0bfbc634366b7cfaefbddece164bc94
#
_entry.id   e0bfbc634366b7cfaefbddece164bc94
#
_cell.length_a   1.000
_cell.length_b   1.000
_cell.length_c   1.000
_cell.angle_alpha   90.00
_cell.angle_beta   90.00
_cell.angle_gamma   90.00
#
_symmetry.space_group_name_H-M   'P 1'
#
loop_
_entity.id
_entity.type
_entity.pdbx_description
1 polymer ?
#
loop_
_entity_poly.entity_id
_entity_poly.type
_entity_poly.pdbx_seq_one_letter_code
_entity_poly.pdbx_strand_id
1 'polypeptide(L)'
;MVAGATVTSVLVGLNILLYLAEWIYPKTVDYLAMVASFPDGTINQVIGVAHGQDYRLITSAFIHEPGMSGFGPAHIIFNMWALILVGPALERLLGHLRFLSLYLLSALGGSVLFYLLAPASEVALGASGAIFGLFGGYFVVSRRLRLDTRGIVILIGLNLLISFAFSSAIAWQAHVGGLVTGSLITAAYAYAPKQQRALVQVGATAAVLAVLIVAVLARNSQLGASALG
;
A
#
# COMPACT_ATOMS: atom_id res chain seq x y z
N MET A 1 -21.30 5.10 -10.02
CA MET A 1 -20.22 6.03 -9.68
C MET A 1 -20.75 7.05 -8.68
N VAL A 2 -20.07 7.22 -7.55
CA VAL A 2 -20.46 8.24 -6.56
C VAL A 2 -19.98 9.60 -7.08
N ALA A 3 -20.89 10.54 -7.26
CA ALA A 3 -20.55 11.88 -7.75
C ALA A 3 -19.45 12.52 -6.87
N GLY A 4 -18.36 12.99 -7.47
CA GLY A 4 -17.24 13.62 -6.78
C GLY A 4 -16.13 12.68 -6.27
N ALA A 5 -16.18 11.37 -6.57
CA ALA A 5 -15.15 10.39 -6.20
C ALA A 5 -14.34 9.92 -7.43
N THR A 6 -13.72 10.86 -8.13
CA THR A 6 -13.04 10.62 -9.41
C THR A 6 -11.78 9.76 -9.23
N VAL A 7 -10.94 10.08 -8.24
CA VAL A 7 -9.68 9.35 -8.00
C VAL A 7 -9.98 7.93 -7.51
N THR A 8 -10.94 7.76 -6.61
CA THR A 8 -11.38 6.43 -6.18
C THR A 8 -11.81 5.58 -7.36
N SER A 9 -12.63 6.13 -8.27
CA SER A 9 -13.11 5.41 -9.44
C SER A 9 -11.98 5.04 -10.41
N VAL A 10 -11.01 5.93 -10.59
CA VAL A 10 -9.81 5.67 -11.42
C VAL A 10 -8.96 4.56 -10.81
N LEU A 11 -8.72 4.61 -9.49
CA LEU A 11 -7.95 3.58 -8.79
C LEU A 11 -8.63 2.21 -8.88
N VAL A 12 -9.95 2.14 -8.68
CA VAL A 12 -10.71 0.89 -8.85
C VAL A 12 -10.60 0.38 -10.29
N GLY A 13 -10.82 1.26 -11.27
CA GLY A 13 -10.71 0.89 -12.68
C GLY A 13 -9.32 0.40 -13.08
N LEU A 14 -8.26 1.04 -12.57
CA LEU A 14 -6.87 0.65 -12.82
C LEU A 14 -6.57 -0.74 -12.24
N ASN A 15 -6.96 -1.00 -10.99
CA ASN A 15 -6.77 -2.31 -10.36
C ASN A 15 -7.52 -3.43 -11.14
N ILE A 16 -8.76 -3.18 -11.54
CA ILE A 16 -9.54 -4.14 -12.34
C ILE A 16 -8.88 -4.37 -13.70
N LEU A 17 -8.45 -3.31 -14.39
CA LEU A 17 -7.80 -3.41 -15.69
C LEU A 17 -6.50 -4.23 -15.61
N LEU A 18 -5.66 -3.97 -14.61
CA LEU A 18 -4.43 -4.73 -14.40
C LEU A 18 -4.72 -6.19 -14.03
N TYR A 19 -5.72 -6.44 -13.20
CA TYR A 19 -6.15 -7.81 -12.88
C TYR A 19 -6.59 -8.59 -14.13
N LEU A 20 -7.31 -7.96 -15.04
CA LEU A 20 -7.66 -8.58 -16.33
C LEU A 20 -6.42 -8.82 -17.20
N ALA A 21 -5.44 -7.90 -17.16
CA ALA A 21 -4.17 -8.09 -17.85
C ALA A 21 -3.37 -9.27 -17.28
N GLU A 22 -3.40 -9.48 -15.96
CA GLU A 22 -2.75 -10.62 -15.28
C GLU A 22 -3.34 -11.97 -15.70
N TRP A 23 -4.64 -12.04 -15.98
CA TRP A 23 -5.28 -13.24 -16.55
C TRP A 23 -4.80 -13.54 -17.97
N ILE A 24 -4.56 -12.51 -18.78
CA ILE A 24 -4.10 -12.66 -20.18
C ILE A 24 -2.59 -12.93 -20.23
N TYR A 25 -1.83 -12.26 -19.36
CA TYR A 25 -0.37 -12.32 -19.27
C TYR A 25 0.08 -12.57 -17.82
N PRO A 26 0.04 -13.82 -17.33
CA PRO A 26 0.39 -14.14 -15.93
C PRO A 26 1.78 -13.66 -15.49
N LYS A 27 2.73 -13.57 -16.42
CA LYS A 27 4.07 -13.00 -16.15
C LYS A 27 4.05 -11.55 -15.68
N THR A 28 2.94 -10.84 -15.84
CA THR A 28 2.77 -9.48 -15.29
C THR A 28 3.00 -9.48 -13.78
N VAL A 29 2.57 -10.52 -13.08
CA VAL A 29 2.81 -10.68 -11.64
C VAL A 29 4.31 -10.77 -11.34
N ASP A 30 5.06 -11.58 -12.08
CA ASP A 30 6.50 -11.76 -11.89
C ASP A 30 7.27 -10.45 -12.07
N TYR A 31 6.82 -9.59 -12.98
CA TYR A 31 7.47 -8.30 -13.24
C TYR A 31 7.09 -7.21 -12.25
N LEU A 32 5.87 -7.20 -11.72
CA LEU A 32 5.31 -6.07 -10.98
C LEU A 32 5.14 -6.33 -9.48
N ALA A 33 5.13 -7.60 -9.03
CA ALA A 33 5.00 -7.94 -7.63
C ALA A 33 6.21 -7.47 -6.81
N MET A 34 5.97 -7.15 -5.56
CA MET A 34 7.01 -6.80 -4.61
C MET A 34 7.82 -8.03 -4.23
N VAL A 35 9.13 -7.97 -4.41
CA VAL A 35 10.10 -8.95 -3.92
C VAL A 35 11.42 -8.22 -3.63
N ALA A 36 12.10 -8.60 -2.56
CA ALA A 36 13.37 -7.96 -2.23
C ALA A 36 14.52 -8.52 -3.09
N SER A 37 14.67 -9.85 -3.14
CA SER A 37 15.69 -10.54 -3.92
C SER A 37 15.19 -11.94 -4.24
N PHE A 38 15.08 -12.28 -5.52
CA PHE A 38 14.56 -13.57 -5.97
C PHE A 38 15.37 -14.08 -7.16
N PRO A 39 15.81 -15.36 -7.17
CA PRO A 39 16.45 -15.94 -8.34
C PRO A 39 15.44 -16.05 -9.50
N ASP A 40 15.69 -15.39 -10.62
CA ASP A 40 14.93 -15.62 -11.85
C ASP A 40 15.47 -16.87 -12.54
N GLY A 41 14.70 -17.95 -12.48
CA GLY A 41 15.09 -19.24 -13.06
C GLY A 41 15.15 -19.24 -14.60
N THR A 42 14.65 -18.19 -15.27
CA THR A 42 14.61 -18.12 -16.74
C THR A 42 15.83 -17.42 -17.34
N ILE A 43 16.38 -16.43 -16.66
CA ILE A 43 17.49 -15.60 -17.16
C ILE A 43 18.78 -15.74 -16.32
N ASN A 44 18.77 -16.63 -15.34
CA ASN A 44 19.87 -16.88 -14.41
C ASN A 44 20.39 -15.59 -13.73
N GLN A 45 19.48 -14.67 -13.44
CA GLN A 45 19.74 -13.40 -12.75
C GLN A 45 18.92 -13.35 -11.45
N VAL A 46 19.35 -12.49 -10.55
CA VAL A 46 18.58 -12.17 -9.34
C VAL A 46 17.81 -10.89 -9.58
N ILE A 47 16.51 -10.93 -9.33
CA ILE A 47 15.59 -9.79 -9.52
C ILE A 47 15.08 -9.26 -8.18
N GLY A 48 14.53 -8.06 -8.18
CA GLY A 48 13.89 -7.47 -7.01
C GLY A 48 14.39 -6.06 -6.71
N VAL A 49 13.85 -5.48 -5.63
CA VAL A 49 14.17 -4.11 -5.21
C VAL A 49 15.66 -3.95 -4.88
N ALA A 50 16.27 -4.94 -4.22
CA ALA A 50 17.71 -4.93 -3.93
C ALA A 50 18.60 -4.93 -5.19
N HIS A 51 18.04 -5.20 -6.35
CA HIS A 51 18.70 -5.25 -7.65
C HIS A 51 18.24 -4.15 -8.61
N GLY A 52 17.76 -3.00 -8.05
CA GLY A 52 17.41 -1.80 -8.81
C GLY A 52 16.00 -1.80 -9.40
N GLN A 53 15.14 -2.73 -9.01
CA GLN A 53 13.75 -2.76 -9.47
C GLN A 53 12.81 -2.03 -8.48
N ASP A 54 13.16 -0.77 -8.14
CA ASP A 54 12.46 0.04 -7.13
C ASP A 54 10.99 0.31 -7.49
N TYR A 55 10.62 0.24 -8.78
CA TYR A 55 9.24 0.40 -9.22
C TYR A 55 8.29 -0.62 -8.57
N ARG A 56 8.79 -1.80 -8.17
CA ARG A 56 8.01 -2.84 -7.49
C ARG A 56 7.40 -2.39 -6.17
N LEU A 57 8.03 -1.40 -5.50
CA LEU A 57 7.50 -0.79 -4.27
C LEU A 57 6.14 -0.10 -4.48
N ILE A 58 5.81 0.29 -5.70
CA ILE A 58 4.54 0.93 -6.06
C ILE A 58 3.66 0.02 -6.92
N THR A 59 4.24 -0.64 -7.92
CA THR A 59 3.46 -1.44 -8.87
C THR A 59 2.73 -2.61 -8.21
N SER A 60 3.35 -3.22 -7.20
CA SER A 60 2.76 -4.31 -6.41
C SER A 60 1.41 -3.97 -5.77
N ALA A 61 1.16 -2.69 -5.49
CA ALA A 61 -0.09 -2.22 -4.90
C ALA A 61 -1.26 -2.15 -5.90
N PHE A 62 -1.04 -2.48 -7.16
CA PHE A 62 -2.06 -2.43 -8.22
C PHE A 62 -2.35 -3.78 -8.85
N ILE A 63 -1.56 -4.80 -8.54
CA ILE A 63 -1.73 -6.15 -9.06
C ILE A 63 -2.30 -7.09 -8.00
N HIS A 64 -2.92 -8.17 -8.45
CA HIS A 64 -3.60 -9.12 -7.58
C HIS A 64 -3.28 -10.54 -8.06
N GLU A 65 -3.51 -11.53 -7.20
CA GLU A 65 -3.26 -12.93 -7.56
C GLU A 65 -4.28 -13.40 -8.62
N PRO A 66 -3.84 -13.72 -9.84
CA PRO A 66 -4.74 -14.27 -10.86
C PRO A 66 -5.05 -15.74 -10.57
N GLY A 67 -6.19 -16.23 -11.08
CA GLY A 67 -6.56 -17.64 -10.99
C GLY A 67 -7.45 -17.96 -9.80
N MET A 68 -7.67 -19.27 -9.59
CA MET A 68 -8.57 -19.81 -8.57
C MET A 68 -7.82 -20.41 -7.38
N SER A 69 -6.50 -20.34 -7.36
CA SER A 69 -5.64 -20.78 -6.25
C SER A 69 -5.52 -19.69 -5.19
N GLY A 70 -5.18 -20.03 -3.98
CA GLY A 70 -5.03 -19.08 -2.88
C GLY A 70 -6.33 -18.33 -2.59
N PHE A 71 -6.24 -17.01 -2.45
CA PHE A 71 -7.42 -16.15 -2.31
C PHE A 71 -8.10 -15.84 -3.64
N GLY A 72 -7.41 -16.05 -4.79
CA GLY A 72 -7.92 -15.87 -6.13
C GLY A 72 -8.72 -14.57 -6.33
N PRO A 73 -9.88 -14.64 -7.00
CA PRO A 73 -10.71 -13.46 -7.24
C PRO A 73 -11.22 -12.78 -5.96
N ALA A 74 -11.30 -13.48 -4.84
CA ALA A 74 -11.72 -12.88 -3.57
C ALA A 74 -10.75 -11.79 -3.12
N HIS A 75 -9.45 -11.92 -3.41
CA HIS A 75 -8.45 -10.93 -3.05
C HIS A 75 -8.76 -9.55 -3.67
N ILE A 76 -8.97 -9.49 -4.99
CA ILE A 76 -9.32 -8.21 -5.64
C ILE A 76 -10.72 -7.75 -5.24
N ILE A 77 -11.70 -8.65 -5.12
CA ILE A 77 -13.07 -8.29 -4.74
C ILE A 77 -13.08 -7.57 -3.37
N PHE A 78 -12.42 -8.14 -2.35
CA PHE A 78 -12.35 -7.52 -1.02
C PHE A 78 -11.58 -6.20 -1.03
N ASN A 79 -10.49 -6.10 -1.79
CA ASN A 79 -9.74 -4.85 -1.94
C ASN A 79 -10.60 -3.75 -2.59
N MET A 80 -11.25 -4.04 -3.70
CA MET A 80 -12.09 -3.06 -4.40
C MET A 80 -13.34 -2.70 -3.58
N TRP A 81 -13.94 -3.65 -2.89
CA TRP A 81 -15.04 -3.37 -1.99
C TRP A 81 -14.63 -2.42 -0.86
N ALA A 82 -13.50 -2.67 -0.21
CA ALA A 82 -12.98 -1.79 0.83
C ALA A 82 -12.63 -0.39 0.30
N LEU A 83 -12.01 -0.31 -0.88
CA LEU A 83 -11.67 0.95 -1.54
C LEU A 83 -12.93 1.76 -1.88
N ILE A 84 -13.99 1.12 -2.40
CA ILE A 84 -15.28 1.75 -2.71
C ILE A 84 -15.99 2.19 -1.42
N LEU A 85 -15.84 1.45 -0.32
CA LEU A 85 -16.49 1.77 0.95
C LEU A 85 -15.90 3.03 1.61
N VAL A 86 -14.58 3.15 1.68
CA VAL A 86 -13.92 4.24 2.43
C VAL A 86 -13.38 5.35 1.53
N GLY A 87 -13.00 5.05 0.30
CA GLY A 87 -12.36 5.98 -0.62
C GLY A 87 -13.19 7.24 -0.90
N PRO A 88 -14.46 7.13 -1.32
CA PRO A 88 -15.27 8.30 -1.65
C PRO A 88 -15.48 9.28 -0.48
N ALA A 89 -15.55 8.77 0.75
CA ALA A 89 -15.68 9.61 1.93
C ALA A 89 -14.40 10.40 2.19
N LEU A 90 -13.24 9.73 2.15
CA LEU A 90 -11.93 10.38 2.32
C LEU A 90 -11.61 11.34 1.18
N GLU A 91 -11.90 10.97 -0.06
CA GLU A 91 -11.64 11.81 -1.23
C GLU A 91 -12.42 13.12 -1.16
N ARG A 92 -13.71 13.07 -0.75
CA ARG A 92 -14.51 14.29 -0.52
C ARG A 92 -13.97 15.18 0.59
N LEU A 93 -13.46 14.59 1.67
CA LEU A 93 -12.98 15.33 2.84
C LEU A 93 -11.58 15.93 2.62
N LEU A 94 -10.70 15.22 1.93
CA LEU A 94 -9.32 15.61 1.71
C LEU A 94 -9.11 16.36 0.38
N GLY A 95 -9.96 16.10 -0.60
CA GLY A 95 -9.79 16.52 -2.00
C GLY A 95 -8.91 15.52 -2.77
N HIS A 96 -9.01 15.55 -4.10
CA HIS A 96 -8.43 14.56 -5.01
C HIS A 96 -6.91 14.36 -4.82
N LEU A 97 -6.12 15.44 -4.77
CA LEU A 97 -4.66 15.34 -4.68
C LEU A 97 -4.18 14.78 -3.35
N ARG A 98 -4.79 15.19 -2.23
CA ARG A 98 -4.40 14.68 -0.91
C ARG A 98 -4.83 13.23 -0.73
N PHE A 99 -5.98 12.85 -1.27
CA PHE A 99 -6.44 11.47 -1.28
C PHE A 99 -5.51 10.58 -2.11
N LEU A 100 -5.11 11.00 -3.31
CA LEU A 100 -4.16 10.27 -4.14
C LEU A 100 -2.80 10.14 -3.45
N SER A 101 -2.29 11.23 -2.86
CA SER A 101 -1.04 11.20 -2.08
C SER A 101 -1.13 10.25 -0.89
N LEU A 102 -2.25 10.25 -0.16
CA LEU A 102 -2.51 9.33 0.92
C LEU A 102 -2.46 7.87 0.44
N TYR A 103 -3.15 7.56 -0.66
CA TYR A 103 -3.18 6.21 -1.23
C TYR A 103 -1.77 5.73 -1.63
N LEU A 104 -1.05 6.53 -2.42
CA LEU A 104 0.27 6.16 -2.95
C LEU A 104 1.33 6.07 -1.85
N LEU A 105 1.35 6.99 -0.88
CA LEU A 105 2.29 6.93 0.24
C LEU A 105 1.99 5.76 1.17
N SER A 106 0.71 5.41 1.35
CA SER A 106 0.33 4.24 2.14
C SER A 106 0.74 2.94 1.44
N ALA A 107 0.58 2.86 0.12
CA ALA A 107 1.09 1.77 -0.69
C ALA A 107 2.61 1.61 -0.52
N LEU A 108 3.34 2.72 -0.70
CA LEU A 108 4.80 2.75 -0.56
C LEU A 108 5.23 2.37 0.87
N GLY A 109 4.58 2.93 1.90
CA GLY A 109 4.87 2.62 3.30
C GLY A 109 4.61 1.15 3.64
N GLY A 110 3.57 0.56 3.06
CA GLY A 110 3.29 -0.88 3.14
C GLY A 110 4.40 -1.71 2.51
N SER A 111 4.76 -1.41 1.27
CA SER A 111 5.82 -2.10 0.53
C SER A 111 7.19 -1.96 1.20
N VAL A 112 7.50 -0.77 1.72
CA VAL A 112 8.77 -0.55 2.44
C VAL A 112 8.83 -1.35 3.73
N LEU A 113 7.75 -1.37 4.54
CA LEU A 113 7.78 -2.18 5.76
C LEU A 113 7.86 -3.69 5.46
N PHE A 114 7.20 -4.15 4.41
CA PHE A 114 7.37 -5.53 3.91
C PHE A 114 8.82 -5.77 3.49
N TYR A 115 9.42 -4.87 2.71
CA TYR A 115 10.82 -4.94 2.28
C TYR A 115 11.82 -5.05 3.43
N LEU A 116 11.55 -4.34 4.54
CA LEU A 116 12.43 -4.33 5.70
C LEU A 116 12.33 -5.61 6.54
N LEU A 117 11.14 -6.20 6.66
CA LEU A 117 10.84 -7.22 7.67
C LEU A 117 10.58 -8.61 7.11
N ALA A 118 10.15 -8.73 5.86
CA ALA A 118 9.90 -10.02 5.24
C ALA A 118 11.21 -10.70 4.79
N PRO A 119 11.25 -12.04 4.71
CA PRO A 119 12.30 -12.76 4.00
C PRO A 119 12.48 -12.22 2.58
N ALA A 120 13.75 -12.16 2.11
CA ALA A 120 14.08 -11.52 0.85
C ALA A 120 13.40 -12.15 -0.38
N SER A 121 13.09 -13.44 -0.32
CA SER A 121 12.42 -14.19 -1.39
C SER A 121 10.90 -14.20 -1.29
N GLU A 122 10.31 -13.64 -0.24
CA GLU A 122 8.86 -13.52 -0.15
C GLU A 122 8.32 -12.50 -1.14
N VAL A 123 7.15 -12.81 -1.69
CA VAL A 123 6.43 -11.99 -2.67
C VAL A 123 5.21 -11.37 -2.02
N ALA A 124 4.99 -10.09 -2.25
CA ALA A 124 3.76 -9.41 -1.86
C ALA A 124 3.14 -8.66 -3.04
N LEU A 125 1.81 -8.65 -3.06
CA LEU A 125 1.00 -7.96 -4.07
C LEU A 125 -0.37 -7.61 -3.48
N GLY A 126 -1.05 -6.65 -4.09
CA GLY A 126 -2.39 -6.24 -3.69
C GLY A 126 -2.49 -4.81 -3.16
N ALA A 127 -3.65 -4.20 -3.37
CA ALA A 127 -3.94 -2.83 -2.92
C ALA A 127 -4.09 -2.70 -1.40
N SER A 128 -4.04 -3.80 -0.66
CA SER A 128 -4.40 -3.84 0.76
C SER A 128 -3.53 -2.94 1.65
N GLY A 129 -2.22 -2.81 1.37
CA GLY A 129 -1.37 -1.87 2.09
C GLY A 129 -1.87 -0.42 1.97
N ALA A 130 -2.22 0.03 0.76
CA ALA A 130 -2.83 1.34 0.56
C ALA A 130 -4.17 1.46 1.28
N ILE A 131 -5.03 0.43 1.21
CA ILE A 131 -6.35 0.40 1.83
C ILE A 131 -6.25 0.47 3.36
N PHE A 132 -5.30 -0.23 3.98
CA PHE A 132 -5.03 -0.08 5.41
C PHE A 132 -4.63 1.36 5.77
N GLY A 133 -3.87 2.04 4.90
CA GLY A 133 -3.60 3.46 5.05
C GLY A 133 -4.85 4.33 4.95
N LEU A 134 -5.79 3.99 4.06
CA LEU A 134 -7.10 4.65 4.01
C LEU A 134 -7.91 4.39 5.29
N PHE A 135 -7.88 3.19 5.86
CA PHE A 135 -8.52 2.91 7.15
C PHE A 135 -7.92 3.76 8.27
N GLY A 136 -6.59 3.88 8.34
CA GLY A 136 -5.90 4.77 9.27
C GLY A 136 -6.27 6.23 9.05
N GLY A 137 -6.32 6.67 7.80
CA GLY A 137 -6.77 8.00 7.41
C GLY A 137 -8.22 8.27 7.82
N TYR A 138 -9.12 7.33 7.58
CA TYR A 138 -10.52 7.43 7.98
C TYR A 138 -10.66 7.53 9.51
N PHE A 139 -9.91 6.73 10.26
CA PHE A 139 -9.85 6.82 11.72
C PHE A 139 -9.42 8.22 12.17
N VAL A 140 -8.31 8.75 11.64
CA VAL A 140 -7.77 10.07 12.01
C VAL A 140 -8.79 11.20 11.71
N VAL A 141 -9.40 11.18 10.52
CA VAL A 141 -10.42 12.18 10.15
C VAL A 141 -11.64 12.08 11.05
N SER A 142 -12.13 10.86 11.32
CA SER A 142 -13.27 10.65 12.21
C SER A 142 -12.99 11.18 13.61
N ARG A 143 -11.79 10.93 14.16
CA ARG A 143 -11.34 11.51 15.44
C ARG A 143 -11.32 13.04 15.40
N ARG A 144 -10.81 13.62 14.31
CA ARG A 144 -10.77 15.09 14.12
C ARG A 144 -12.15 15.71 14.07
N LEU A 145 -13.12 15.01 13.48
CA LEU A 145 -14.53 15.45 13.37
C LEU A 145 -15.39 15.04 14.56
N ARG A 146 -14.82 14.37 15.58
CA ARG A 146 -15.51 13.83 16.75
C ARG A 146 -16.63 12.84 16.41
N LEU A 147 -16.46 12.06 15.34
CA LEU A 147 -17.38 11.00 14.96
C LEU A 147 -17.09 9.70 15.73
N ASP A 148 -18.04 8.79 15.76
CA ASP A 148 -17.79 7.47 16.33
C ASP A 148 -16.76 6.69 15.50
N THR A 149 -15.76 6.16 16.18
CA THR A 149 -14.66 5.43 15.58
C THR A 149 -14.70 3.92 15.87
N ARG A 150 -15.70 3.43 16.61
CA ARG A 150 -15.76 2.02 17.02
C ARG A 150 -15.75 1.09 15.81
N GLY A 151 -16.57 1.39 14.81
CA GLY A 151 -16.66 0.56 13.59
C GLY A 151 -15.34 0.42 12.86
N ILE A 152 -14.62 1.52 12.64
CA ILE A 152 -13.33 1.47 11.93
C ILE A 152 -12.24 0.81 12.78
N VAL A 153 -12.24 0.98 14.11
CA VAL A 153 -11.29 0.30 15.01
C VAL A 153 -11.51 -1.21 14.98
N ILE A 154 -12.76 -1.66 15.05
CA ILE A 154 -13.10 -3.07 14.94
C ILE A 154 -12.69 -3.63 13.57
N LEU A 155 -12.96 -2.90 12.49
CA LEU A 155 -12.57 -3.30 11.13
C LEU A 155 -11.06 -3.46 11.01
N ILE A 156 -10.27 -2.49 11.46
CA ILE A 156 -8.80 -2.55 11.47
C ILE A 156 -8.33 -3.74 12.32
N GLY A 157 -8.85 -3.86 13.54
CA GLY A 157 -8.45 -4.91 14.48
C GLY A 157 -8.71 -6.32 13.94
N LEU A 158 -9.90 -6.57 13.38
CA LEU A 158 -10.25 -7.87 12.78
C LEU A 158 -9.39 -8.18 11.55
N ASN A 159 -9.17 -7.20 10.67
CA ASN A 159 -8.32 -7.41 9.49
C ASN A 159 -6.86 -7.65 9.86
N LEU A 160 -6.31 -6.96 10.88
CA LEU A 160 -4.96 -7.25 11.38
C LEU A 160 -4.88 -8.62 12.03
N LEU A 161 -5.87 -9.00 12.83
CA LEU A 161 -5.94 -10.33 13.44
C LEU A 161 -5.91 -11.43 12.37
N ILE A 162 -6.72 -11.29 11.32
CA ILE A 162 -6.71 -12.20 10.17
C ILE A 162 -5.34 -12.21 9.49
N SER A 163 -4.73 -11.03 9.29
CA SER A 163 -3.42 -10.91 8.64
C SER A 163 -2.31 -11.63 9.42
N PHE A 164 -2.33 -11.55 10.74
CA PHE A 164 -1.39 -12.27 11.59
C PHE A 164 -1.68 -13.78 11.66
N ALA A 165 -2.98 -14.15 11.73
CA ALA A 165 -3.37 -15.57 11.76
C ALA A 165 -3.01 -16.31 10.47
N PHE A 166 -3.04 -15.63 9.33
CA PHE A 166 -2.69 -16.16 8.00
C PHE A 166 -1.41 -15.54 7.45
N SER A 167 -0.40 -15.30 8.29
CA SER A 167 0.83 -14.59 7.94
C SER A 167 1.68 -15.28 6.86
N SER A 168 1.45 -16.56 6.60
CA SER A 168 2.06 -17.27 5.47
C SER A 168 1.44 -16.96 4.10
N ALA A 169 0.24 -16.37 4.09
CA ALA A 169 -0.50 -16.04 2.87
C ALA A 169 -0.83 -14.54 2.76
N ILE A 170 -0.71 -13.80 3.84
CA ILE A 170 -1.05 -12.37 3.90
C ILE A 170 0.17 -11.58 4.42
N ALA A 171 0.63 -10.64 3.62
CA ALA A 171 1.73 -9.73 3.95
C ALA A 171 1.30 -8.72 5.04
N TRP A 172 1.20 -9.16 6.29
CA TRP A 172 0.79 -8.30 7.43
C TRP A 172 1.68 -7.06 7.58
N GLN A 173 2.97 -7.17 7.22
CA GLN A 173 3.91 -6.05 7.24
C GLN A 173 3.41 -4.91 6.34
N ALA A 174 2.90 -5.25 5.15
CA ALA A 174 2.34 -4.27 4.23
C ALA A 174 1.10 -3.58 4.82
N HIS A 175 0.25 -4.31 5.54
CA HIS A 175 -0.93 -3.76 6.21
C HIS A 175 -0.54 -2.78 7.33
N VAL A 176 0.40 -3.17 8.20
CA VAL A 176 0.88 -2.30 9.28
C VAL A 176 1.59 -1.06 8.73
N GLY A 177 2.49 -1.25 7.74
CA GLY A 177 3.21 -0.14 7.11
C GLY A 177 2.29 0.87 6.46
N GLY A 178 1.28 0.39 5.72
CA GLY A 178 0.26 1.24 5.12
C GLY A 178 -0.58 1.98 6.16
N LEU A 179 -1.06 1.28 7.19
CA LEU A 179 -1.85 1.85 8.29
C LEU A 179 -1.11 2.98 9.00
N VAL A 180 0.15 2.75 9.37
CA VAL A 180 0.98 3.75 10.06
C VAL A 180 1.23 4.96 9.15
N THR A 181 1.68 4.73 7.92
CA THR A 181 1.98 5.79 6.96
C THR A 181 0.73 6.62 6.65
N GLY A 182 -0.39 5.98 6.38
CA GLY A 182 -1.65 6.65 6.07
C GLY A 182 -2.20 7.46 7.25
N SER A 183 -2.08 6.93 8.47
CA SER A 183 -2.45 7.64 9.69
C SER A 183 -1.62 8.91 9.89
N LEU A 184 -0.29 8.81 9.73
CA LEU A 184 0.63 9.95 9.89
C LEU A 184 0.39 11.04 8.85
N ILE A 185 0.27 10.67 7.57
CA ILE A 185 -0.01 11.63 6.49
C ILE A 185 -1.37 12.30 6.69
N THR A 186 -2.39 11.53 7.04
CA THR A 186 -3.72 12.10 7.29
C THR A 186 -3.74 13.00 8.52
N ALA A 187 -2.99 12.66 9.57
CA ALA A 187 -2.85 13.53 10.74
C ALA A 187 -2.22 14.87 10.35
N ALA A 188 -1.14 14.86 9.57
CA ALA A 188 -0.54 16.09 9.05
C ALA A 188 -1.52 16.90 8.21
N TYR A 189 -2.36 16.25 7.39
CA TYR A 189 -3.36 16.96 6.57
C TYR A 189 -4.52 17.51 7.38
N ALA A 190 -5.01 16.76 8.37
CA ALA A 190 -6.19 17.13 9.14
C ALA A 190 -5.91 18.14 10.25
N TYR A 191 -4.71 18.14 10.83
CA TYR A 191 -4.35 19.00 11.97
C TYR A 191 -3.45 20.17 11.61
N ALA A 192 -3.08 20.35 10.33
CA ALA A 192 -2.28 21.48 9.88
C ALA A 192 -2.92 22.84 10.25
N PRO A 193 -2.17 23.76 10.89
CA PRO A 193 -2.64 25.10 11.20
C PRO A 193 -3.07 25.83 9.92
N LYS A 194 -4.16 26.61 9.98
CA LYS A 194 -4.71 27.29 8.78
C LYS A 194 -3.69 28.16 8.07
N GLN A 195 -2.86 28.90 8.82
CA GLN A 195 -1.85 29.82 8.28
C GLN A 195 -0.68 29.13 7.59
N GLN A 196 -0.37 27.88 8.00
CA GLN A 196 0.79 27.13 7.50
C GLN A 196 0.38 25.82 6.82
N ARG A 197 -0.90 25.71 6.41
CA ARG A 197 -1.49 24.46 5.96
C ARG A 197 -0.71 23.82 4.81
N ALA A 198 -0.39 24.58 3.78
CA ALA A 198 0.35 24.07 2.62
C ALA A 198 1.76 23.62 3.01
N LEU A 199 2.47 24.43 3.80
CA LEU A 199 3.84 24.11 4.25
C LEU A 199 3.88 22.84 5.07
N VAL A 200 2.98 22.69 6.05
CA VAL A 200 2.91 21.48 6.91
C VAL A 200 2.56 20.24 6.08
N GLN A 201 1.59 20.35 5.17
CA GLN A 201 1.16 19.20 4.36
C GLN A 201 2.24 18.75 3.38
N VAL A 202 2.87 19.69 2.66
CA VAL A 202 3.96 19.38 1.73
C VAL A 202 5.19 18.90 2.50
N GLY A 203 5.55 19.57 3.59
CA GLY A 203 6.70 19.18 4.42
C GLY A 203 6.54 17.79 5.02
N ALA A 204 5.34 17.44 5.55
CA ALA A 204 5.08 16.11 6.08
C ALA A 204 5.12 15.04 4.98
N THR A 205 4.55 15.33 3.81
CA THR A 205 4.61 14.42 2.65
C THR A 205 6.06 14.15 2.23
N ALA A 206 6.86 15.21 2.10
CA ALA A 206 8.27 15.10 1.74
C ALA A 206 9.09 14.37 2.83
N ALA A 207 8.82 14.63 4.11
CA ALA A 207 9.51 13.97 5.21
C ALA A 207 9.21 12.47 5.26
N VAL A 208 7.94 12.07 5.10
CA VAL A 208 7.57 10.64 5.04
C VAL A 208 8.24 9.98 3.84
N LEU A 209 8.19 10.59 2.66
CA LEU A 209 8.84 10.06 1.46
C LEU A 209 10.35 9.91 1.67
N ALA A 210 11.02 10.91 2.26
CA ALA A 210 12.44 10.85 2.56
C ALA A 210 12.79 9.71 3.52
N VAL A 211 12.00 9.52 4.59
CA VAL A 211 12.18 8.40 5.52
C VAL A 211 12.04 7.06 4.81
N LEU A 212 11.03 6.89 3.96
CA LEU A 212 10.83 5.65 3.20
C LEU A 212 11.98 5.38 2.23
N ILE A 213 12.48 6.41 1.53
CA ILE A 213 13.65 6.29 0.62
C ILE A 213 14.90 5.88 1.41
N VAL A 214 15.19 6.56 2.54
CA VAL A 214 16.34 6.21 3.38
C VAL A 214 16.25 4.79 3.89
N ALA A 215 15.06 4.33 4.29
CA ALA A 215 14.85 2.96 4.74
C ALA A 215 15.15 1.93 3.63
N VAL A 216 14.71 2.19 2.39
CA VAL A 216 15.02 1.34 1.23
C VAL A 216 16.53 1.31 0.97
N LEU A 217 17.19 2.46 0.92
CA LEU A 217 18.64 2.55 0.67
C LEU A 217 19.44 1.83 1.77
N ALA A 218 19.06 1.97 3.03
CA ALA A 218 19.67 1.26 4.15
C ALA A 218 19.51 -0.26 4.02
N ARG A 219 18.34 -0.73 3.60
CA ARG A 219 18.10 -2.17 3.39
C ARG A 219 18.88 -2.70 2.19
N ASN A 220 18.95 -1.93 1.09
CA ASN A 220 19.75 -2.30 -0.08
C ASN A 220 21.23 -2.50 0.29
N SER A 221 21.80 -1.61 1.12
CA SER A 221 23.17 -1.73 1.56
C SER A 221 23.41 -2.99 2.41
N GLN A 222 22.47 -3.38 3.26
CA GLN A 222 22.55 -4.61 4.05
C GLN A 222 22.51 -5.87 3.17
N LEU A 223 21.57 -5.92 2.20
CA LEU A 223 21.42 -7.07 1.30
C LEU A 223 22.61 -7.19 0.34
N GLY A 224 23.15 -6.07 -0.15
CA GLY A 224 24.34 -6.04 -0.99
C GLY A 224 25.61 -6.52 -0.23
N ALA A 225 25.76 -6.15 1.03
CA ALA A 225 26.88 -6.60 1.85
C ALA A 225 26.82 -8.10 2.16
N SER A 226 25.61 -8.66 2.36
CA SER A 226 25.43 -10.10 2.62
C SER A 226 25.66 -10.98 1.38
N ALA A 227 25.63 -10.42 0.18
CA ALA A 227 25.90 -11.15 -1.06
C ALA A 227 27.42 -11.25 -1.39
N LEU A 228 28.26 -10.51 -0.68
CA LEU A 228 29.72 -10.44 -0.91
C LEU A 228 30.53 -11.20 0.17
N GLY A 229 29.90 -11.72 1.20
CA GLY A 229 30.51 -12.51 2.30
C GLY A 229 30.05 -13.94 2.32
#